data_c07b5798e55ce46867bff9752c88d56b
#
_entry.id   c07b5798e55ce46867bff9752c88d56b
#
_cell.length_a   1.000
_cell.length_b   1.000
_cell.length_c   1.000
_cell.angle_alpha   90.00
_cell.angle_beta   90.00
_cell.angle_gamma   90.00
#
_symmetry.space_group_name_H-M   'P 1'
#
loop_
_entity.id
_entity.type
_entity.pdbx_description
1 polymer ?
#
loop_
_entity_poly.entity_id
_entity_poly.type
_entity_poly.pdbx_seq_one_letter_code
_entity_poly.pdbx_strand_id
1 'polypeptide(L)'
;MMKKYFIIFLVIFLITPIHQAQSEKYPLPTKMLMDPMPAADMAPELNVIDMNGEKRTLQDLKGKFVLVNFWATWCNPCKVEMPLLENLHQTLKSDKFTVLGLHVGPGPENIEEFKKLMPISFPIYVDMELEVNWGVPGLPTTFLLNPEGRLIYRAVGKREFASDDMINFIRNQIEGYKFAQRFEGKLVPPMMR
;
A
#
# COMPACT_ATOMS: atom_id res chain seq x y z
N MET A 1 50.35 44.03 -32.42
CA MET A 1 49.33 44.12 -31.38
C MET A 1 48.21 43.10 -31.60
N MET A 2 48.50 41.82 -31.59
CA MET A 2 47.46 40.78 -31.80
C MET A 2 47.89 39.44 -31.16
N LYS A 3 48.08 39.41 -29.86
CA LYS A 3 48.43 38.17 -29.13
C LYS A 3 47.77 38.03 -27.74
N LYS A 4 46.72 38.79 -27.41
CA LYS A 4 46.13 38.77 -26.05
C LYS A 4 44.71 38.22 -25.96
N TYR A 5 44.07 37.81 -27.08
CA TYR A 5 42.68 37.34 -27.04
C TYR A 5 42.48 35.85 -27.27
N PHE A 6 43.58 35.06 -27.37
CA PHE A 6 43.48 33.62 -27.67
C PHE A 6 43.41 32.71 -26.43
N ILE A 7 43.58 33.28 -25.25
CA ILE A 7 43.64 32.49 -24.01
C ILE A 7 42.29 32.47 -23.27
N ILE A 8 41.37 33.37 -23.58
CA ILE A 8 40.07 33.45 -22.87
C ILE A 8 39.05 32.46 -23.40
N PHE A 9 39.20 31.92 -24.63
CA PHE A 9 38.24 30.98 -25.22
C PHE A 9 38.42 29.51 -24.81
N LEU A 10 39.54 29.16 -24.18
CA LEU A 10 39.84 27.75 -23.82
C LEU A 10 39.39 27.36 -22.42
N VAL A 11 38.91 28.27 -21.56
CA VAL A 11 38.53 27.97 -20.19
C VAL A 11 37.01 27.76 -20.05
N ILE A 12 36.21 28.11 -21.06
CA ILE A 12 34.74 28.01 -20.98
C ILE A 12 34.23 26.63 -21.38
N PHE A 13 35.06 25.71 -21.90
CA PHE A 13 34.62 24.41 -22.42
C PHE A 13 34.83 23.24 -21.44
N LEU A 14 35.30 23.50 -20.22
CA LEU A 14 35.54 22.46 -19.20
C LEU A 14 34.58 22.48 -18.00
N ILE A 15 33.52 23.27 -18.05
CA ILE A 15 32.53 23.34 -16.95
C ILE A 15 31.14 22.99 -17.49
N THR A 16 31.01 21.80 -18.05
CA THR A 16 29.72 21.12 -18.23
C THR A 16 29.99 19.67 -18.64
N PRO A 17 29.27 18.69 -18.19
CA PRO A 17 28.09 18.65 -17.33
C PRO A 17 28.19 17.61 -16.21
N ILE A 18 28.32 18.02 -14.98
CA ILE A 18 28.10 17.10 -13.84
C ILE A 18 26.63 17.11 -13.40
N HIS A 19 25.77 17.80 -14.11
CA HIS A 19 24.37 17.99 -13.67
C HIS A 19 23.33 17.07 -14.32
N GLN A 20 23.77 16.06 -15.09
CA GLN A 20 22.83 15.18 -15.83
C GLN A 20 22.78 13.72 -15.37
N ALA A 21 23.47 13.37 -14.30
CA ALA A 21 23.55 11.98 -13.83
C ALA A 21 22.90 11.72 -12.45
N GLN A 22 22.01 12.59 -11.96
CA GLN A 22 21.39 12.44 -10.64
C GLN A 22 19.86 12.26 -10.65
N SER A 23 19.22 12.08 -11.80
CA SER A 23 17.76 11.91 -11.86
C SER A 23 17.26 10.47 -11.69
N GLU A 24 18.15 9.48 -11.56
CA GLU A 24 17.75 8.07 -11.49
C GLU A 24 17.82 7.44 -10.09
N LYS A 25 18.01 8.21 -9.02
CA LYS A 25 18.22 7.64 -7.68
C LYS A 25 17.14 7.98 -6.66
N TYR A 26 16.04 8.55 -7.06
CA TYR A 26 14.93 8.79 -6.13
C TYR A 26 13.77 7.87 -6.48
N PRO A 27 13.29 7.04 -5.54
CA PRO A 27 12.08 6.26 -5.76
C PRO A 27 10.94 7.21 -6.14
N LEU A 28 10.07 6.75 -7.03
CA LEU A 28 8.85 7.47 -7.40
C LEU A 28 8.18 8.03 -6.14
N PRO A 29 7.66 9.27 -6.16
CA PRO A 29 7.01 9.84 -4.99
C PRO A 29 5.98 8.85 -4.45
N THR A 30 5.97 8.60 -3.15
CA THR A 30 5.01 7.70 -2.47
C THR A 30 3.56 7.98 -2.86
N LYS A 31 3.25 9.20 -3.24
CA LYS A 31 1.96 9.63 -3.80
C LYS A 31 1.53 8.88 -5.07
N MET A 32 2.45 8.32 -5.83
CA MET A 32 2.11 7.50 -7.01
C MET A 32 1.76 6.05 -6.64
N LEU A 33 2.19 5.59 -5.47
CA LEU A 33 1.90 4.24 -4.98
C LEU A 33 0.60 4.24 -4.18
N MET A 34 0.58 4.96 -3.06
CA MET A 34 -0.61 5.17 -2.22
C MET A 34 -0.55 6.57 -1.60
N ASP A 35 -1.70 7.21 -1.44
CA ASP A 35 -1.81 8.52 -0.81
C ASP A 35 -1.80 8.37 0.72
N PRO A 36 -0.97 9.14 1.46
CA PRO A 36 -0.99 9.11 2.92
C PRO A 36 -2.31 9.64 3.47
N MET A 37 -2.78 9.04 4.56
CA MET A 37 -3.96 9.51 5.31
C MET A 37 -3.48 10.25 6.57
N PRO A 38 -3.51 11.60 6.58
CA PRO A 38 -2.81 12.40 7.59
C PRO A 38 -3.37 12.24 9.00
N ALA A 39 -4.66 11.99 9.13
CA ALA A 39 -5.30 11.83 10.43
C ALA A 39 -5.01 10.48 11.08
N ALA A 40 -4.62 9.48 10.29
CA ALA A 40 -4.46 8.09 10.73
C ALA A 40 -5.62 7.63 11.65
N ASP A 41 -6.85 7.93 11.22
CA ASP A 41 -8.06 7.59 11.98
C ASP A 41 -8.18 6.06 12.12
N MET A 42 -8.88 5.61 13.17
CA MET A 42 -9.23 4.20 13.29
C MET A 42 -10.10 3.80 12.09
N ALA A 43 -9.79 2.65 11.51
CA ALA A 43 -10.65 2.11 10.47
C ALA A 43 -12.06 1.90 11.00
N PRO A 44 -13.11 2.16 10.17
CA PRO A 44 -14.47 1.81 10.54
C PRO A 44 -14.59 0.34 10.93
N GLU A 45 -15.55 0.03 11.76
CA GLU A 45 -15.78 -1.35 12.17
C GLU A 45 -16.03 -2.26 10.98
N LEU A 46 -15.46 -3.46 11.07
CA LEU A 46 -15.65 -4.54 10.12
C LEU A 46 -16.45 -5.64 10.81
N ASN A 47 -17.71 -5.80 10.42
CA ASN A 47 -18.59 -6.86 10.89
C ASN A 47 -19.11 -7.61 9.67
N VAL A 48 -18.34 -8.56 9.19
CA VAL A 48 -18.57 -9.27 7.92
C VAL A 48 -18.67 -10.77 8.12
N ILE A 49 -19.06 -11.45 7.07
CA ILE A 49 -19.08 -12.91 7.00
C ILE A 49 -17.98 -13.35 6.02
N ASP A 50 -17.18 -14.31 6.41
CA ASP A 50 -16.21 -14.92 5.50
C ASP A 50 -16.87 -15.94 4.56
N MET A 51 -16.08 -16.53 3.67
CA MET A 51 -16.55 -17.50 2.68
C MET A 51 -17.08 -18.80 3.31
N ASN A 52 -16.86 -19.04 4.59
CA ASN A 52 -17.37 -20.20 5.35
C ASN A 52 -18.64 -19.85 6.15
N GLY A 53 -19.11 -18.61 6.07
CA GLY A 53 -20.25 -18.12 6.86
C GLY A 53 -19.91 -17.72 8.28
N GLU A 54 -18.64 -17.62 8.64
CA GLU A 54 -18.19 -17.21 9.97
C GLU A 54 -18.09 -15.69 10.08
N LYS A 55 -18.53 -15.14 11.22
CA LYS A 55 -18.38 -13.71 11.51
C LYS A 55 -16.91 -13.35 11.69
N ARG A 56 -16.50 -12.27 11.08
CA ARG A 56 -15.13 -11.72 11.14
C ARG A 56 -15.16 -10.23 11.47
N THR A 57 -14.13 -9.81 12.17
CA THR A 57 -13.93 -8.42 12.58
C THR A 57 -12.49 -7.98 12.33
N LEU A 58 -12.19 -6.69 12.42
CA LEU A 58 -10.81 -6.20 12.38
C LEU A 58 -9.96 -6.69 13.58
N GLN A 59 -10.60 -7.10 14.69
CA GLN A 59 -9.86 -7.62 15.84
C GLN A 59 -9.11 -8.92 15.50
N ASP A 60 -9.63 -9.73 14.56
CA ASP A 60 -9.00 -10.96 14.08
C ASP A 60 -7.68 -10.70 13.34
N LEU A 61 -7.47 -9.45 12.91
CA LEU A 61 -6.30 -9.00 12.14
C LEU A 61 -5.38 -8.07 12.94
N LYS A 62 -5.67 -7.85 14.23
CA LYS A 62 -4.88 -6.98 15.11
C LYS A 62 -3.42 -7.45 15.20
N GLY A 63 -2.50 -6.51 15.28
CA GLY A 63 -1.06 -6.78 15.33
C GLY A 63 -0.41 -6.97 13.96
N LYS A 64 -1.18 -6.88 12.87
CA LYS A 64 -0.69 -6.97 11.48
C LYS A 64 -0.90 -5.66 10.73
N PHE A 65 -0.04 -5.39 9.76
CA PHE A 65 -0.40 -4.51 8.66
C PHE A 65 -1.41 -5.23 7.77
N VAL A 66 -2.50 -4.57 7.43
CA VAL A 66 -3.57 -5.14 6.61
C VAL A 66 -3.78 -4.27 5.38
N LEU A 67 -3.60 -4.85 4.20
CA LEU A 67 -3.96 -4.20 2.95
C LEU A 67 -5.40 -4.60 2.60
N VAL A 68 -6.35 -3.70 2.87
CA VAL A 68 -7.79 -3.93 2.63
C VAL A 68 -8.13 -3.42 1.24
N ASN A 69 -8.52 -4.32 0.35
CA ASN A 69 -8.92 -4.01 -1.02
C ASN A 69 -10.43 -4.19 -1.21
N PHE A 70 -11.12 -3.10 -1.55
CA PHE A 70 -12.53 -3.12 -1.96
C PHE A 70 -12.62 -3.43 -3.46
N TRP A 71 -13.32 -4.50 -3.79
CA TRP A 71 -13.39 -5.02 -5.14
C TRP A 71 -14.73 -5.70 -5.44
N ALA A 72 -14.98 -6.04 -6.72
CA ALA A 72 -16.15 -6.82 -7.11
C ALA A 72 -15.85 -7.70 -8.32
N THR A 73 -16.57 -8.81 -8.44
CA THR A 73 -16.46 -9.74 -9.58
C THR A 73 -16.90 -9.12 -10.92
N TRP A 74 -17.73 -8.11 -10.90
CA TRP A 74 -18.16 -7.33 -12.08
C TRP A 74 -17.22 -6.15 -12.42
N CYS A 75 -16.26 -5.82 -11.55
CA CYS A 75 -15.33 -4.70 -11.72
C CYS A 75 -14.12 -5.14 -12.55
N ASN A 76 -14.04 -4.77 -13.82
CA ASN A 76 -12.93 -5.16 -14.70
C ASN A 76 -11.54 -4.70 -14.21
N PRO A 77 -11.31 -3.44 -13.79
CA PRO A 77 -10.00 -3.06 -13.26
C PRO A 77 -9.65 -3.82 -11.98
N CYS A 78 -10.64 -4.21 -11.15
CA CYS A 78 -10.39 -5.05 -9.97
C CYS A 78 -9.85 -6.42 -10.37
N LYS A 79 -10.47 -7.07 -11.36
CA LYS A 79 -10.02 -8.39 -11.86
C LYS A 79 -8.58 -8.38 -12.34
N VAL A 80 -8.15 -7.29 -12.97
CA VAL A 80 -6.74 -7.12 -13.41
C VAL A 80 -5.80 -6.95 -12.22
N GLU A 81 -6.26 -6.36 -11.13
CA GLU A 81 -5.47 -6.09 -9.93
C GLU A 81 -5.32 -7.31 -9.01
N MET A 82 -6.31 -8.23 -8.99
CA MET A 82 -6.33 -9.37 -8.07
C MET A 82 -5.07 -10.26 -8.13
N PRO A 83 -4.52 -10.65 -9.31
CA PRO A 83 -3.27 -11.42 -9.38
C PRO A 83 -2.07 -10.63 -8.87
N LEU A 84 -2.07 -9.31 -8.97
CA LEU A 84 -1.00 -8.46 -8.44
C LEU A 84 -1.06 -8.41 -6.90
N LEU A 85 -2.28 -8.36 -6.33
CA LEU A 85 -2.51 -8.46 -4.89
C LEU A 85 -2.13 -9.83 -4.34
N GLU A 86 -2.43 -10.91 -5.08
CA GLU A 86 -2.01 -12.26 -4.71
C GLU A 86 -0.49 -12.39 -4.69
N ASN A 87 0.21 -11.84 -5.71
CA ASN A 87 1.67 -11.81 -5.74
C ASN A 87 2.24 -11.05 -4.54
N LEU A 88 1.72 -9.85 -4.26
CA LEU A 88 2.11 -9.06 -3.09
C LEU A 88 1.88 -9.85 -1.79
N HIS A 89 0.69 -10.48 -1.66
CA HIS A 89 0.35 -11.28 -0.49
C HIS A 89 1.36 -12.41 -0.29
N GLN A 90 1.62 -13.21 -1.33
CA GLN A 90 2.58 -14.31 -1.26
C GLN A 90 3.99 -13.83 -0.92
N THR A 91 4.40 -12.66 -1.44
CA THR A 91 5.72 -12.08 -1.21
C THR A 91 5.91 -11.57 0.22
N LEU A 92 4.87 -10.98 0.81
CA LEU A 92 4.95 -10.30 2.11
C LEU A 92 4.18 -11.01 3.23
N LYS A 93 3.39 -12.05 2.93
CA LYS A 93 2.59 -12.76 3.95
C LYS A 93 3.47 -13.23 5.10
N SER A 94 3.05 -12.92 6.30
CA SER A 94 3.75 -13.27 7.53
C SER A 94 2.80 -13.05 8.72
N ASP A 95 3.30 -13.28 9.91
CA ASP A 95 2.57 -12.91 11.12
C ASP A 95 2.31 -11.40 11.28
N LYS A 96 2.95 -10.58 10.42
CA LYS A 96 2.91 -9.12 10.49
C LYS A 96 2.24 -8.43 9.32
N PHE A 97 1.85 -9.16 8.26
CA PHE A 97 1.19 -8.61 7.08
C PHE A 97 0.20 -9.59 6.47
N THR A 98 -0.92 -9.05 5.98
CA THR A 98 -1.89 -9.77 5.15
C THR A 98 -2.61 -8.83 4.18
N VAL A 99 -3.07 -9.38 3.06
CA VAL A 99 -4.10 -8.76 2.22
C VAL A 99 -5.46 -9.25 2.68
N LEU A 100 -6.47 -8.39 2.61
CA LEU A 100 -7.89 -8.70 2.83
C LEU A 100 -8.70 -8.18 1.66
N GLY A 101 -9.42 -9.04 0.94
CA GLY A 101 -10.37 -8.64 -0.07
C GLY A 101 -11.76 -8.41 0.53
N LEU A 102 -12.31 -7.21 0.42
CA LEU A 102 -13.71 -6.92 0.75
C LEU A 102 -14.51 -6.85 -0.54
N HIS A 103 -15.32 -7.89 -0.80
CA HIS A 103 -16.17 -7.96 -1.99
C HIS A 103 -17.42 -7.13 -1.79
N VAL A 104 -17.67 -6.21 -2.71
CA VAL A 104 -18.87 -5.35 -2.77
C VAL A 104 -19.87 -5.96 -3.75
N GLY A 105 -21.06 -6.24 -3.26
CA GLY A 105 -22.14 -6.77 -4.08
C GLY A 105 -22.53 -8.21 -3.75
N PRO A 106 -23.42 -8.80 -4.56
CA PRO A 106 -24.07 -10.07 -4.20
C PRO A 106 -23.10 -11.26 -4.16
N GLY A 107 -23.33 -12.05 -3.20
CA GLY A 107 -23.13 -13.43 -2.84
C GLY A 107 -21.79 -14.14 -2.99
N PRO A 108 -21.54 -15.09 -2.11
CA PRO A 108 -20.34 -15.92 -2.15
C PRO A 108 -20.20 -16.78 -3.42
N GLU A 109 -21.31 -17.12 -4.08
CA GLU A 109 -21.31 -17.97 -5.28
C GLU A 109 -20.48 -17.38 -6.43
N ASN A 110 -20.62 -16.08 -6.68
CA ASN A 110 -19.87 -15.38 -7.72
C ASN A 110 -18.35 -15.34 -7.40
N ILE A 111 -18.01 -15.29 -6.13
CA ILE A 111 -16.61 -15.31 -5.66
C ILE A 111 -16.02 -16.69 -5.84
N GLU A 112 -16.75 -17.76 -5.53
CA GLU A 112 -16.28 -19.14 -5.72
C GLU A 112 -16.00 -19.44 -7.20
N GLU A 113 -16.87 -19.01 -8.11
CA GLU A 113 -16.60 -19.13 -9.55
C GLU A 113 -15.37 -18.34 -9.98
N PHE A 114 -15.23 -17.12 -9.48
CA PHE A 114 -14.07 -16.28 -9.75
C PHE A 114 -12.78 -16.94 -9.26
N LYS A 115 -12.76 -17.49 -8.03
CA LYS A 115 -11.60 -18.19 -7.47
C LYS A 115 -11.18 -19.44 -8.24
N LYS A 116 -12.10 -20.12 -8.93
CA LYS A 116 -11.77 -21.23 -9.83
C LYS A 116 -10.95 -20.77 -11.04
N LEU A 117 -11.21 -19.56 -11.52
CA LEU A 117 -10.50 -18.97 -12.66
C LEU A 117 -9.23 -18.25 -12.24
N MET A 118 -9.19 -17.74 -11.01
CA MET A 118 -8.09 -16.95 -10.47
C MET A 118 -7.84 -17.37 -9.01
N PRO A 119 -6.88 -18.27 -8.77
CA PRO A 119 -6.55 -18.71 -7.43
C PRO A 119 -6.08 -17.54 -6.55
N ILE A 120 -6.79 -17.34 -5.44
CA ILE A 120 -6.52 -16.31 -4.43
C ILE A 120 -6.41 -16.98 -3.08
N SER A 121 -5.33 -16.72 -2.35
CA SER A 121 -5.05 -17.33 -1.06
C SER A 121 -5.29 -16.42 0.14
N PHE A 122 -5.36 -15.10 -0.09
CA PHE A 122 -5.71 -14.17 0.99
C PHE A 122 -7.22 -14.24 1.34
N PRO A 123 -7.61 -13.90 2.58
CA PRO A 123 -9.01 -13.91 3.00
C PRO A 123 -9.87 -12.96 2.16
N ILE A 124 -11.06 -13.41 1.82
CA ILE A 124 -12.10 -12.62 1.17
C ILE A 124 -13.33 -12.62 2.06
N TYR A 125 -13.85 -11.42 2.33
CA TYR A 125 -15.09 -11.21 3.07
C TYR A 125 -16.11 -10.50 2.18
N VAL A 126 -17.37 -10.69 2.50
CA VAL A 126 -18.49 -10.14 1.73
C VAL A 126 -19.29 -9.20 2.61
N ASP A 127 -19.55 -7.99 2.11
CA ASP A 127 -20.51 -7.08 2.69
C ASP A 127 -21.10 -6.16 1.60
N MET A 128 -22.36 -5.77 1.76
CA MET A 128 -23.07 -4.94 0.78
C MET A 128 -23.02 -3.44 1.09
N GLU A 129 -22.56 -3.03 2.26
CA GLU A 129 -22.64 -1.64 2.74
C GLU A 129 -21.31 -1.06 3.27
N LEU A 130 -20.29 -1.86 3.41
CA LEU A 130 -19.00 -1.42 4.00
C LEU A 130 -18.32 -0.30 3.22
N GLU A 131 -18.46 -0.28 1.89
CA GLU A 131 -17.87 0.75 1.06
C GLU A 131 -18.35 2.15 1.44
N VAL A 132 -19.58 2.29 1.91
CA VAL A 132 -20.15 3.57 2.36
C VAL A 132 -19.47 4.02 3.64
N ASN A 133 -19.35 3.14 4.62
CA ASN A 133 -18.75 3.45 5.93
C ASN A 133 -17.25 3.77 5.82
N TRP A 134 -16.56 3.16 4.87
CA TRP A 134 -15.14 3.40 4.63
C TRP A 134 -14.87 4.58 3.69
N GLY A 135 -15.91 5.24 3.19
CA GLY A 135 -15.76 6.36 2.26
C GLY A 135 -15.09 5.96 0.94
N VAL A 136 -15.46 4.80 0.41
CA VAL A 136 -14.94 4.27 -0.86
C VAL A 136 -15.59 5.02 -2.02
N PRO A 137 -14.84 5.80 -2.82
CA PRO A 137 -15.41 6.60 -3.90
C PRO A 137 -15.70 5.79 -5.17
N GLY A 138 -15.19 4.58 -5.26
CA GLY A 138 -15.30 3.67 -6.41
C GLY A 138 -14.36 2.49 -6.30
N LEU A 139 -14.49 1.53 -7.23
CA LEU A 139 -13.70 0.31 -7.21
C LEU A 139 -12.64 0.28 -8.32
N PRO A 140 -11.45 -0.29 -8.06
CA PRO A 140 -10.97 -0.71 -6.75
C PRO A 140 -10.56 0.46 -5.87
N THR A 141 -10.69 0.31 -4.56
CA THR A 141 -10.07 1.20 -3.57
C THR A 141 -9.36 0.35 -2.54
N THR A 142 -8.13 0.73 -2.20
CA THR A 142 -7.29 -0.03 -1.28
C THR A 142 -6.81 0.85 -0.14
N PHE A 143 -6.90 0.34 1.08
CA PHE A 143 -6.38 0.99 2.28
C PHE A 143 -5.27 0.15 2.89
N LEU A 144 -4.25 0.79 3.43
CA LEU A 144 -3.25 0.15 4.28
C LEU A 144 -3.53 0.53 5.73
N LEU A 145 -3.73 -0.48 6.57
CA LEU A 145 -3.89 -0.34 8.01
C LEU A 145 -2.59 -0.71 8.71
N ASN A 146 -2.29 0.02 9.77
CA ASN A 146 -1.22 -0.36 10.69
C ASN A 146 -1.71 -1.42 11.72
N PRO A 147 -0.80 -1.99 12.55
CA PRO A 147 -1.15 -3.03 13.54
C PRO A 147 -2.19 -2.63 14.59
N GLU A 148 -2.41 -1.34 14.81
CA GLU A 148 -3.46 -0.81 15.70
C GLU A 148 -4.83 -0.73 15.00
N GLY A 149 -4.90 -0.94 13.68
CA GLY A 149 -6.11 -0.79 12.89
C GLY A 149 -6.37 0.64 12.42
N ARG A 150 -5.34 1.49 12.35
CA ARG A 150 -5.45 2.86 11.80
C ARG A 150 -5.22 2.86 10.31
N LEU A 151 -6.01 3.66 9.60
CA LEU A 151 -5.85 3.92 8.17
C LEU A 151 -4.65 4.84 7.94
N ILE A 152 -3.59 4.34 7.34
CA ILE A 152 -2.35 5.12 7.13
C ILE A 152 -2.11 5.52 5.65
N TYR A 153 -2.61 4.73 4.71
CA TYR A 153 -2.55 5.03 3.28
C TYR A 153 -3.80 4.59 2.56
N ARG A 154 -4.10 5.26 1.43
CA ARG A 154 -5.21 4.94 0.52
C ARG A 154 -4.75 4.99 -0.93
N ALA A 155 -5.27 4.10 -1.76
CA ALA A 155 -5.17 4.15 -3.20
C ALA A 155 -6.57 4.03 -3.82
N VAL A 156 -6.95 4.98 -4.68
CA VAL A 156 -8.19 4.94 -5.45
C VAL A 156 -7.85 4.59 -6.90
N GLY A 157 -8.52 3.58 -7.44
CA GLY A 157 -8.23 2.99 -8.74
C GLY A 157 -7.06 2.00 -8.71
N LYS A 158 -6.91 1.27 -9.82
CA LYS A 158 -5.92 0.20 -9.99
C LYS A 158 -4.48 0.67 -9.68
N ARG A 159 -3.71 -0.21 -9.04
CA ARG A 159 -2.26 -0.04 -8.78
C ARG A 159 -1.48 -1.28 -9.22
N GLU A 160 -0.17 -1.10 -9.42
CA GLU A 160 0.77 -2.17 -9.73
C GLU A 160 1.32 -2.78 -8.42
N PHE A 161 0.44 -3.51 -7.69
CA PHE A 161 0.78 -4.06 -6.38
C PHE A 161 1.92 -5.09 -6.41
N ALA A 162 2.23 -5.68 -7.56
CA ALA A 162 3.35 -6.60 -7.73
C ALA A 162 4.66 -5.91 -8.14
N SER A 163 4.69 -4.58 -8.27
CA SER A 163 5.93 -3.86 -8.59
C SER A 163 6.90 -3.87 -7.41
N ASP A 164 8.19 -3.89 -7.69
CA ASP A 164 9.24 -3.81 -6.66
C ASP A 164 9.10 -2.56 -5.80
N ASP A 165 8.71 -1.44 -6.40
CA ASP A 165 8.49 -0.18 -5.69
C ASP A 165 7.36 -0.30 -4.65
N MET A 166 6.22 -0.91 -5.01
CA MET A 166 5.11 -1.12 -4.10
C MET A 166 5.46 -2.13 -2.99
N ILE A 167 6.09 -3.24 -3.35
CA ILE A 167 6.55 -4.26 -2.40
C ILE A 167 7.51 -3.64 -1.39
N ASN A 168 8.50 -2.87 -1.85
CA ASN A 168 9.47 -2.20 -0.99
C ASN A 168 8.82 -1.09 -0.16
N PHE A 169 7.86 -0.34 -0.73
CA PHE A 169 7.09 0.65 0.02
C PHE A 169 6.39 0.02 1.23
N ILE A 170 5.63 -1.06 1.04
CA ILE A 170 4.93 -1.73 2.13
C ILE A 170 5.91 -2.38 3.12
N ARG A 171 6.98 -3.00 2.63
CA ARG A 171 8.04 -3.58 3.49
C ARG A 171 8.65 -2.51 4.39
N ASN A 172 8.92 -1.32 3.87
CA ASN A 172 9.48 -0.21 4.64
C ASN A 172 8.51 0.29 5.74
N GLN A 173 7.19 0.27 5.50
CA GLN A 173 6.21 0.57 6.55
C GLN A 173 6.30 -0.45 7.69
N ILE A 174 6.39 -1.74 7.36
CA ILE A 174 6.48 -2.83 8.34
C ILE A 174 7.77 -2.71 9.17
N GLU A 175 8.90 -2.51 8.52
CA GLU A 175 10.21 -2.43 9.18
C GLU A 175 10.36 -1.13 10.00
N GLY A 176 9.90 0.00 9.46
CA GLY A 176 9.89 1.29 10.18
C GLY A 176 9.05 1.24 11.46
N TYR A 177 7.91 0.59 11.41
CA TYR A 177 7.06 0.38 12.58
C TYR A 177 7.74 -0.50 13.64
N LYS A 178 8.36 -1.61 13.26
CA LYS A 178 9.15 -2.46 14.18
C LYS A 178 10.28 -1.68 14.84
N PHE A 179 10.96 -0.84 14.06
CA PHE A 179 12.03 0.01 14.57
C PHE A 179 11.50 0.99 15.62
N ALA A 180 10.41 1.72 15.31
CA ALA A 180 9.80 2.68 16.23
C ALA A 180 9.40 2.02 17.56
N GLN A 181 8.72 0.88 17.52
CA GLN A 181 8.32 0.14 18.73
C GLN A 181 9.52 -0.28 19.61
N ARG A 182 10.65 -0.66 19.01
CA ARG A 182 11.85 -1.04 19.75
C ARG A 182 12.41 0.09 20.60
N PHE A 183 12.16 1.34 20.22
CA PHE A 183 12.65 2.54 20.89
C PHE A 183 11.58 3.30 21.69
N GLU A 184 10.32 2.93 21.56
CA GLU A 184 9.18 3.52 22.27
C GLU A 184 9.20 3.14 23.78
N GLY A 185 10.04 3.71 24.52
CA GLY A 185 10.32 3.47 25.94
C GLY A 185 11.76 3.73 26.34
N LYS A 186 12.64 3.88 25.34
CA LYS A 186 14.07 4.15 25.57
C LYS A 186 14.48 5.60 25.29
N LEU A 187 13.60 6.40 24.67
CA LEU A 187 13.91 7.75 24.23
C LEU A 187 13.36 8.87 25.14
N VAL A 188 12.83 8.54 26.33
CA VAL A 188 12.51 9.56 27.35
C VAL A 188 13.70 9.64 28.30
N PRO A 189 14.57 10.66 28.17
CA PRO A 189 15.61 10.89 29.18
C PRO A 189 14.97 11.12 30.55
N PRO A 190 15.54 10.64 31.66
CA PRO A 190 14.94 10.74 32.99
C PRO A 190 14.90 12.20 33.54
N MET A 191 15.20 13.20 32.71
CA MET A 191 15.27 14.61 33.12
C MET A 191 14.03 15.46 32.79
N MET A 192 12.90 14.86 32.35
CA MET A 192 11.63 15.57 32.09
C MET A 192 10.46 14.88 32.79
N ARG A 193 10.62 14.51 34.06
CA ARG A 193 9.51 14.17 34.95
C ARG A 193 9.33 15.22 36.00
#